data_60023a24408612403dae2c8975c48de2
#
_entry.id   60023a24408612403dae2c8975c48de2
#
_cell.length_a   1.000
_cell.length_b   1.000
_cell.length_c   1.000
_cell.angle_alpha   90.00
_cell.angle_beta   90.00
_cell.angle_gamma   90.00
#
_symmetry.space_group_name_H-M   'P 1'
#
loop_
_entity.id
_entity.type
_entity.pdbx_description
1 polymer ?
#
loop_
_entity_poly.entity_id
_entity_poly.type
_entity_poly.pdbx_seq_one_letter_code
_entity_poly.pdbx_strand_id
1 'polypeptide(L)'
;MLSALELELDYYEKGSIVPLEASYMHKHLPLVEPEKFQILLAHNPAYAEHYAKWGADVTFCGHNHGGLVRIPGIGSLVSPQLTLFPQYDAGKFELEGRFVIVSRGLGTHTFHVRVFNRAELLAVEFVPQRRG
;
A
#
# COMPACT_ATOMS: atom_id res chain seq x y z
N MET A 1 6.25 -2.61 -16.76
CA MET A 1 7.15 -3.52 -16.00
C MET A 1 6.49 -3.88 -14.69
N LEU A 2 6.62 -5.12 -14.23
CA LEU A 2 6.10 -5.56 -12.93
C LEU A 2 7.28 -5.85 -12.01
N SER A 3 7.28 -5.24 -10.83
CA SER A 3 8.27 -5.44 -9.78
C SER A 3 7.57 -5.81 -8.47
N ALA A 4 8.28 -6.50 -7.58
CA ALA A 4 7.80 -6.82 -6.24
C ALA A 4 8.86 -6.44 -5.21
N LEU A 5 8.42 -5.89 -4.09
CA LEU A 5 9.26 -5.53 -2.96
C LEU A 5 8.69 -6.16 -1.69
N GLU A 6 9.52 -6.92 -1.01
CA GLU A 6 9.28 -7.36 0.35
C GLU A 6 10.26 -6.64 1.28
N LEU A 7 9.72 -6.01 2.31
CA LEU A 7 10.52 -5.32 3.32
C LEU A 7 10.96 -6.31 4.39
N GLU A 8 12.09 -6.06 5.03
CA GLU A 8 12.54 -6.84 6.18
C GLU A 8 11.56 -6.68 7.36
N LEU A 9 11.57 -7.63 8.29
CA LEU A 9 10.61 -7.71 9.39
C LEU A 9 10.62 -6.48 10.29
N ASP A 10 11.74 -5.79 10.42
CA ASP A 10 11.90 -4.58 11.22
C ASP A 10 10.95 -3.45 10.76
N TYR A 11 10.62 -3.41 9.46
CA TYR A 11 9.67 -2.46 8.90
C TYR A 11 8.19 -2.78 9.21
N TYR A 12 7.95 -3.86 9.96
CA TYR A 12 6.61 -4.27 10.42
C TYR A 12 6.44 -4.18 11.93
N GLU A 13 7.35 -3.50 12.64
CA GLU A 13 7.26 -3.32 14.09
C GLU A 13 5.96 -2.62 14.50
N LYS A 14 5.46 -3.01 15.69
CA LYS A 14 4.22 -2.45 16.23
C LYS A 14 4.50 -1.11 16.93
N GLY A 15 3.58 -0.15 16.73
CA GLY A 15 3.58 1.13 17.42
C GLY A 15 4.48 2.20 16.82
N SER A 16 5.30 1.87 15.82
CA SER A 16 6.15 2.84 15.13
C SER A 16 6.27 2.52 13.64
N ILE A 17 6.57 3.55 12.84
CA ILE A 17 6.97 3.39 11.44
C ILE A 17 8.49 3.62 11.41
N VAL A 18 9.25 2.55 11.16
CA VAL A 18 10.71 2.63 11.00
C VAL A 18 11.00 3.44 9.74
N PRO A 19 11.83 4.50 9.81
CA PRO A 19 12.16 5.28 8.62
C PRO A 19 12.86 4.44 7.55
N LEU A 20 12.39 4.54 6.30
CA LEU A 20 13.01 3.89 5.17
C LEU A 20 14.09 4.83 4.57
N GLU A 21 15.30 4.32 4.38
CA GLU A 21 16.35 5.08 3.71
C GLU A 21 15.94 5.44 2.27
N ALA A 22 16.27 6.65 1.83
CA ALA A 22 15.97 7.10 0.45
C ALA A 22 16.60 6.18 -0.62
N SER A 23 17.74 5.56 -0.31
CA SER A 23 18.44 4.63 -1.19
C SER A 23 17.84 3.22 -1.25
N TYR A 24 16.96 2.87 -0.28
CA TYR A 24 16.45 1.52 -0.10
C TYR A 24 15.80 0.96 -1.38
N MET A 25 14.94 1.75 -1.99
CA MET A 25 14.24 1.34 -3.21
C MET A 25 15.21 1.01 -4.35
N HIS A 26 16.26 1.80 -4.53
CA HIS A 26 17.27 1.58 -5.58
C HIS A 26 18.22 0.41 -5.29
N LYS A 27 18.35 0.00 -4.03
CA LYS A 27 19.15 -1.19 -3.65
C LYS A 27 18.39 -2.49 -3.92
N HIS A 28 17.06 -2.48 -3.80
CA HIS A 28 16.24 -3.69 -3.84
C HIS A 28 15.39 -3.83 -5.11
N LEU A 29 15.25 -2.77 -5.89
CA LEU A 29 14.47 -2.75 -7.12
C LEU A 29 15.32 -2.33 -8.33
N PRO A 30 14.97 -2.81 -9.53
CA PRO A 30 15.64 -2.40 -10.75
C PRO A 30 15.43 -0.90 -11.01
N LEU A 31 16.24 -0.34 -11.90
CA LEU A 31 16.01 1.02 -12.37
C LEU A 31 14.68 1.12 -13.11
N VAL A 32 13.97 2.21 -12.87
CA VAL A 32 12.73 2.53 -13.58
C VAL A 32 13.04 2.83 -15.05
N GLU A 33 12.29 2.21 -15.95
CA GLU A 33 12.35 2.48 -17.38
C GLU A 33 11.26 3.49 -17.75
N PRO A 34 11.59 4.75 -18.10
CA PRO A 34 10.60 5.83 -18.29
C PRO A 34 9.53 5.53 -19.36
N GLU A 35 9.88 4.69 -20.35
CA GLU A 35 8.99 4.33 -21.46
C GLU A 35 8.02 3.20 -21.11
N LYS A 36 8.16 2.59 -19.94
CA LYS A 36 7.33 1.47 -19.50
C LYS A 36 6.47 1.85 -18.33
N PHE A 37 5.19 1.46 -18.37
CA PHE A 37 4.30 1.56 -17.22
C PHE A 37 4.81 0.66 -16.08
N GLN A 38 5.01 1.24 -14.91
CA GLN A 38 5.62 0.59 -13.74
C GLN A 38 4.54 0.13 -12.76
N ILE A 39 4.45 -1.16 -12.54
CA ILE A 39 3.57 -1.76 -11.52
C ILE A 39 4.47 -2.28 -10.39
N LEU A 40 4.19 -1.86 -9.15
CA LEU A 40 4.87 -2.36 -7.96
C LEU A 40 3.89 -3.15 -7.08
N LEU A 41 4.30 -4.33 -6.68
CA LEU A 41 3.66 -5.09 -5.60
C LEU A 41 4.47 -4.89 -4.32
N ALA A 42 3.91 -4.21 -3.32
CA ALA A 42 4.58 -3.96 -2.04
C ALA A 42 3.59 -4.15 -0.90
N HIS A 43 3.94 -4.97 0.10
CA HIS A 43 2.98 -5.38 1.10
C HIS A 43 2.56 -4.24 2.04
N ASN A 44 3.51 -3.44 2.55
CA ASN A 44 3.25 -2.41 3.58
C ASN A 44 2.95 -1.03 2.98
N PRO A 45 1.72 -0.50 3.09
CA PRO A 45 1.36 0.80 2.52
C PRO A 45 1.93 2.01 3.29
N ALA A 46 2.53 1.82 4.47
CA ALA A 46 3.14 2.91 5.24
C ALA A 46 4.26 3.62 4.46
N TYR A 47 4.84 2.96 3.47
CA TYR A 47 5.93 3.48 2.64
C TYR A 47 5.47 3.92 1.23
N ALA A 48 4.19 4.18 1.06
CA ALA A 48 3.58 4.54 -0.23
C ALA A 48 4.30 5.70 -0.95
N GLU A 49 4.76 6.71 -0.20
CA GLU A 49 5.52 7.83 -0.75
C GLU A 49 6.86 7.42 -1.34
N HIS A 50 7.56 6.45 -0.72
CA HIS A 50 8.81 5.91 -1.25
C HIS A 50 8.58 5.15 -2.55
N TYR A 51 7.47 4.42 -2.64
CA TYR A 51 7.09 3.69 -3.85
C TYR A 51 6.79 4.65 -5.02
N ALA A 52 6.03 5.72 -4.74
CA ALA A 52 5.77 6.76 -5.72
C ALA A 52 7.05 7.47 -6.16
N LYS A 53 7.92 7.87 -5.23
CA LYS A 53 9.21 8.51 -5.53
C LYS A 53 10.17 7.61 -6.31
N TRP A 54 10.15 6.28 -6.07
CA TRP A 54 10.94 5.34 -6.87
C TRP A 54 10.50 5.32 -8.33
N GLY A 55 9.22 5.56 -8.60
CA GLY A 55 8.71 5.68 -9.96
C GLY A 55 7.60 4.69 -10.32
N ALA A 56 6.98 4.02 -9.35
CA ALA A 56 5.81 3.18 -9.61
C ALA A 56 4.64 4.02 -10.09
N ASP A 57 4.09 3.77 -11.27
CA ASP A 57 2.86 4.40 -11.75
C ASP A 57 1.65 3.92 -10.96
N VAL A 58 1.66 2.64 -10.57
CA VAL A 58 0.71 2.08 -9.63
C VAL A 58 1.39 1.11 -8.67
N THR A 59 1.07 1.22 -7.38
CA THR A 59 1.49 0.28 -6.34
C THR A 59 0.28 -0.42 -5.75
N PHE A 60 0.35 -1.74 -5.63
CA PHE A 60 -0.64 -2.54 -4.91
C PHE A 60 -0.11 -2.92 -3.55
N CYS A 61 -0.89 -2.60 -2.51
CA CYS A 61 -0.57 -2.89 -1.12
C CYS A 61 -1.68 -3.67 -0.43
N GLY A 62 -1.31 -4.31 0.69
CA GLY A 62 -2.22 -5.01 1.59
C GLY A 62 -1.98 -4.64 3.04
N HIS A 63 -1.48 -5.58 3.84
CA HIS A 63 -1.00 -5.50 5.21
C HIS A 63 -2.02 -4.97 6.24
N ASN A 64 -2.60 -3.80 6.03
CA ASN A 64 -3.47 -3.13 6.99
C ASN A 64 -4.84 -3.80 7.15
N HIS A 65 -5.20 -4.72 6.26
CA HIS A 65 -6.51 -5.39 6.24
C HIS A 65 -7.70 -4.43 6.41
N GLY A 66 -7.53 -3.15 6.07
CA GLY A 66 -8.48 -2.08 6.32
C GLY A 66 -8.61 -1.65 7.79
N GLY A 67 -7.69 -2.12 8.65
CA GLY A 67 -7.66 -1.89 10.09
C GLY A 67 -8.51 -2.87 10.90
N LEU A 68 -8.33 -2.86 12.21
CA LEU A 68 -9.09 -3.69 13.15
C LEU A 68 -10.52 -3.17 13.30
N VAL A 69 -10.66 -1.86 13.42
CA VAL A 69 -11.94 -1.15 13.56
C VAL A 69 -12.00 -0.03 12.55
N ARG A 70 -13.07 0.03 11.78
CA ARG A 70 -13.34 1.14 10.85
C ARG A 70 -14.52 1.98 11.35
N ILE A 71 -14.43 3.28 11.10
CA ILE A 71 -15.54 4.21 11.29
C ILE A 71 -16.09 4.54 9.90
N PRO A 72 -17.38 4.25 9.63
CA PRO A 72 -17.98 4.58 8.35
C PRO A 72 -17.80 6.07 8.01
N GLY A 73 -17.31 6.37 6.80
CA GLY A 73 -17.06 7.75 6.34
C GLY A 73 -15.73 8.38 6.81
N ILE A 74 -15.01 7.77 7.76
CA ILE A 74 -13.74 8.29 8.28
C ILE A 74 -12.55 7.39 7.85
N GLY A 75 -12.68 6.08 8.01
CA GLY A 75 -11.62 5.13 7.71
C GLY A 75 -11.23 4.26 8.90
N SER A 76 -10.01 3.72 8.88
CA SER A 76 -9.49 2.88 9.96
C SER A 76 -9.15 3.69 11.20
N LEU A 77 -9.64 3.25 12.36
CA LEU A 77 -9.25 3.81 13.65
C LEU A 77 -7.88 3.32 14.09
N VAL A 78 -7.62 2.02 13.90
CA VAL A 78 -6.37 1.37 14.35
C VAL A 78 -5.93 0.35 13.30
N SER A 79 -4.66 0.44 12.90
CA SER A 79 -4.04 -0.56 12.02
C SER A 79 -3.63 -1.81 12.82
N PRO A 80 -3.31 -2.93 12.13
CA PRO A 80 -2.74 -4.11 12.78
C PRO A 80 -1.41 -3.84 13.48
N GLN A 81 -0.66 -2.83 13.05
CA GLN A 81 0.58 -2.36 13.70
C GLN A 81 0.33 -1.43 14.89
N LEU A 82 -0.94 -1.28 15.33
CA LEU A 82 -1.38 -0.39 16.43
C LEU A 82 -1.14 1.11 16.15
N THR A 83 -1.02 1.49 14.89
CA THR A 83 -0.97 2.89 14.47
C THR A 83 -2.40 3.44 14.44
N LEU A 84 -2.63 4.57 15.12
CA LEU A 84 -3.91 5.27 15.09
C LEU A 84 -4.07 6.05 13.78
N PHE A 85 -5.26 5.99 13.19
CA PHE A 85 -5.62 6.70 11.96
C PHE A 85 -4.58 6.53 10.84
N PRO A 86 -4.27 5.29 10.41
CA PRO A 86 -3.26 5.06 9.37
C PRO A 86 -3.66 5.79 8.09
N GLN A 87 -2.71 6.54 7.51
CA GLN A 87 -2.94 7.38 6.34
C GLN A 87 -3.41 6.58 5.12
N TYR A 88 -2.83 5.39 4.92
CA TYR A 88 -3.13 4.50 3.79
C TYR A 88 -3.80 3.23 4.30
N ASP A 89 -5.08 3.33 4.68
CA ASP A 89 -5.78 2.22 5.33
C ASP A 89 -6.45 1.24 4.35
N ALA A 90 -7.17 1.75 3.37
CA ALA A 90 -7.79 0.99 2.28
C ALA A 90 -8.32 1.92 1.19
N GLY A 91 -8.28 1.49 -0.06
CA GLY A 91 -8.80 2.22 -1.21
C GLY A 91 -7.70 2.70 -2.16
N LYS A 92 -8.02 3.67 -2.99
CA LYS A 92 -7.13 4.26 -3.98
C LYS A 92 -6.66 5.63 -3.48
N PHE A 93 -5.35 5.81 -3.46
CA PHE A 93 -4.69 7.07 -3.12
C PHE A 93 -3.89 7.57 -4.32
N GLU A 94 -3.77 8.88 -4.47
CA GLU A 94 -2.97 9.52 -5.51
C GLU A 94 -1.85 10.32 -4.85
N LEU A 95 -0.62 10.03 -5.26
CA LEU A 95 0.62 10.64 -4.78
C LEU A 95 1.45 11.11 -5.97
N GLU A 96 1.60 12.40 -6.16
CA GLU A 96 2.42 12.98 -7.23
C GLU A 96 2.03 12.43 -8.63
N GLY A 97 0.72 12.28 -8.90
CA GLY A 97 0.20 11.75 -10.16
C GLY A 97 0.33 10.22 -10.32
N ARG A 98 0.72 9.50 -9.28
CA ARG A 98 0.86 8.04 -9.21
C ARG A 98 -0.17 7.45 -8.29
N PHE A 99 -0.50 6.18 -8.46
CA PHE A 99 -1.56 5.55 -7.68
C PHE A 99 -1.04 4.51 -6.70
N VAL A 100 -1.59 4.52 -5.50
CA VAL A 100 -1.42 3.45 -4.51
C VAL A 100 -2.79 2.86 -4.20
N ILE A 101 -2.92 1.56 -4.41
CA ILE A 101 -4.16 0.81 -4.20
C ILE A 101 -3.95 -0.13 -3.02
N VAL A 102 -4.67 0.12 -1.93
CA VAL A 102 -4.56 -0.66 -0.70
C VAL A 102 -5.81 -1.52 -0.55
N SER A 103 -5.63 -2.84 -0.60
CA SER A 103 -6.72 -3.80 -0.41
C SER A 103 -6.91 -4.14 1.07
N ARG A 104 -8.17 -4.28 1.47
CA ARG A 104 -8.52 -4.85 2.78
C ARG A 104 -8.32 -6.36 2.84
N GLY A 105 -8.21 -7.01 1.68
CA GLY A 105 -7.99 -8.44 1.57
C GLY A 105 -9.10 -9.31 2.17
N LEU A 106 -8.93 -10.61 2.10
CA LEU A 106 -9.88 -11.60 2.60
C LEU A 106 -9.51 -12.12 4.01
N GLY A 107 -8.22 -12.08 4.36
CA GLY A 107 -7.69 -12.57 5.63
C GLY A 107 -7.93 -11.64 6.81
N THR A 108 -7.68 -12.16 8.01
CA THR A 108 -7.61 -11.40 9.26
C THR A 108 -6.18 -11.40 9.78
N HIS A 109 -5.83 -10.42 10.62
CA HIS A 109 -4.54 -10.34 11.28
C HIS A 109 -4.55 -11.13 12.61
N THR A 110 -3.59 -10.88 13.49
CA THR A 110 -3.41 -11.50 14.82
C THR A 110 -4.70 -11.56 15.64
N PHE A 111 -5.53 -10.53 15.56
CA PHE A 111 -6.88 -10.53 16.11
C PHE A 111 -7.86 -10.85 14.98
N HIS A 112 -8.54 -11.99 15.08
CA HIS A 112 -9.53 -12.42 14.08
C HIS A 112 -10.84 -11.61 14.18
N VAL A 113 -10.75 -10.30 14.34
CA VAL A 113 -11.88 -9.38 14.49
C VAL A 113 -11.82 -8.30 13.44
N ARG A 114 -12.95 -8.08 12.76
CA ARG A 114 -13.18 -6.97 11.85
C ARG A 114 -14.48 -6.27 12.24
N VAL A 115 -14.41 -5.02 12.71
CA VAL A 115 -15.59 -4.22 13.05
C VAL A 115 -15.83 -3.18 11.96
N PHE A 116 -16.99 -3.23 11.32
CA PHE A 116 -17.37 -2.41 10.16
C PHE A 116 -16.38 -2.47 8.99
N ASN A 117 -15.60 -3.54 8.90
CA ASN A 117 -14.53 -3.73 7.95
C ASN A 117 -14.73 -5.06 7.19
N ARG A 118 -15.54 -5.05 6.15
CA ARG A 118 -15.81 -6.24 5.33
C ARG A 118 -14.58 -6.67 4.55
N ALA A 119 -14.40 -7.99 4.39
CA ALA A 119 -13.42 -8.56 3.47
C ALA A 119 -13.65 -8.04 2.04
N GLU A 120 -12.56 -7.91 1.26
CA GLU A 120 -12.57 -7.29 -0.04
C GLU A 120 -11.66 -8.02 -1.02
N LEU A 121 -12.16 -8.25 -2.22
CA LEU A 121 -11.37 -8.63 -3.38
C LEU A 121 -11.47 -7.48 -4.39
N LEU A 122 -10.33 -6.93 -4.79
CA LEU A 122 -10.25 -5.87 -5.79
C LEU A 122 -9.92 -6.48 -7.16
N ALA A 123 -10.71 -6.11 -8.16
CA ALA A 123 -10.38 -6.30 -9.57
C ALA A 123 -10.00 -4.94 -10.16
N VAL A 124 -8.82 -4.85 -10.74
CA VAL A 124 -8.31 -3.61 -11.34
C VAL A 124 -8.08 -3.83 -12.82
N GLU A 125 -8.72 -3.02 -13.64
CA GLU A 125 -8.56 -3.02 -15.09
C GLU A 125 -7.74 -1.81 -15.52
N PHE A 126 -6.70 -2.05 -16.32
CA PHE A 126 -5.90 -1.00 -16.95
C PHE A 126 -6.46 -0.73 -18.35
N VAL A 127 -6.93 0.48 -18.57
CA VAL A 127 -7.45 0.90 -19.87
C VAL A 127 -6.52 1.93 -20.49
N PRO A 128 -6.20 1.83 -21.80
CA PRO A 128 -5.41 2.85 -22.48
C PRO A 128 -6.11 4.20 -22.41
N GLN A 129 -5.39 5.23 -22.02
CA GLN A 129 -5.92 6.59 -22.11
C GLN A 129 -6.03 6.97 -23.59
N ARG A 130 -7.25 7.20 -24.07
CA ARG A 130 -7.44 7.77 -25.42
C ARG A 130 -6.88 9.19 -25.39
N ARG A 131 -5.81 9.43 -26.13
CA ARG A 131 -5.36 10.80 -26.40
C ARG A 131 -6.47 11.45 -27.26
N GLY A 132 -7.17 12.39 -26.67
CA GLY A 132 -8.11 13.25 -27.38
C GLY A 132 -7.37 14.19 -28.37
#